data_5c2049206d21101125e5b957063f5f16
#
_entry.id   5c2049206d21101125e5b957063f5f16
#
_cell.length_a   1.000
_cell.length_b   1.000
_cell.length_c   1.000
_cell.angle_alpha   90.00
_cell.angle_beta   90.00
_cell.angle_gamma   90.00
#
_symmetry.space_group_name_H-M   'P 1'
#
loop_
_entity.id
_entity.type
_entity.pdbx_description
1 polymer ?
#
loop_
_entity_poly.entity_id
_entity_poly.type
_entity_poly.pdbx_seq_one_letter_code
_entity_poly.pdbx_strand_id
1 'polypeptide(L)'
;FLGNKLTLGADWFRKETRDILLQLPVPNMMGVSAPMQNAGVVRNTGIELQLGHNNRINDWSYSIGANFSYVTTKIMDLKGGDTPGQSVGDPLWAYYGYVCDGIFQNEEEIKNHPTQSMGTPVPGDLKYRDLNGDKVVDSKDRQVLGSYFPKINFGLNLSVQYKDFDLSALLQGAADVKSAPVAEIRYAFYNGGKVTEQHLDRWTPENPNATYPRLSMSDSKNRVTSSFWMQDASYAKLRNLQVGYSLPKQLISKYGISRLRVYCSIDNLFMISGFDGVDPEAISGNYYPLTRNYSFGLNVTF
;
A
#
# COMPACT_ATOMS: atom_id res chain seq x y z
N PHE A 1 2.18 18.88 29.09
CA PHE A 1 3.33 19.78 29.22
C PHE A 1 2.96 21.20 28.84
N LEU A 2 3.79 22.19 29.19
CA LEU A 2 3.65 23.62 28.83
C LEU A 2 2.26 24.21 29.11
N GLY A 3 1.71 23.96 30.31
CA GLY A 3 0.38 24.44 30.65
C GLY A 3 -0.75 23.84 29.80
N ASN A 4 -0.70 22.56 29.56
CA ASN A 4 -1.61 21.77 28.71
C ASN A 4 -1.60 22.12 27.21
N LYS A 5 -0.58 22.84 26.74
CA LYS A 5 -0.44 23.16 25.32
C LYS A 5 0.19 22.02 24.51
N LEU A 6 0.95 21.14 25.16
CA LEU A 6 1.64 20.01 24.53
C LEU A 6 1.22 18.70 25.19
N THR A 7 0.74 17.77 24.39
CA THR A 7 0.43 16.39 24.75
C THR A 7 1.33 15.45 23.98
N LEU A 8 1.94 14.49 24.67
CA LEU A 8 2.75 13.43 24.09
C LEU A 8 2.28 12.09 24.64
N GLY A 9 1.99 11.16 23.77
CA GLY A 9 1.76 9.74 24.04
C GLY A 9 2.80 8.91 23.32
N ALA A 10 3.34 7.90 23.99
CA ALA A 10 4.26 6.93 23.38
C ALA A 10 3.96 5.56 23.98
N ASP A 11 3.66 4.61 23.13
CA ASP A 11 3.34 3.24 23.50
C ASP A 11 4.23 2.28 22.73
N TRP A 12 4.72 1.26 23.43
CA TRP A 12 5.32 0.10 22.83
C TRP A 12 4.45 -1.11 23.15
N PHE A 13 4.17 -1.94 22.16
CA PHE A 13 3.36 -3.11 22.37
C PHE A 13 3.93 -4.35 21.68
N ARG A 14 3.60 -5.50 22.24
CA ARG A 14 3.78 -6.82 21.66
C ARG A 14 2.51 -7.62 21.88
N LYS A 15 1.76 -7.87 20.80
CA LYS A 15 0.50 -8.60 20.82
C LYS A 15 0.66 -9.94 20.11
N GLU A 16 0.27 -11.02 20.76
CA GLU A 16 0.17 -12.34 20.16
C GLU A 16 -1.31 -12.71 19.98
N THR A 17 -1.69 -13.04 18.75
CA THR A 17 -2.98 -13.65 18.44
C THR A 17 -2.75 -15.13 18.28
N ARG A 18 -3.41 -15.94 19.09
CA ARG A 18 -3.29 -17.40 19.09
C ARG A 18 -4.57 -18.04 18.59
N ASP A 19 -4.49 -19.30 18.24
CA ASP A 19 -5.63 -20.12 17.81
C ASP A 19 -6.36 -19.53 16.58
N ILE A 20 -5.58 -18.93 15.66
CA ILE A 20 -6.09 -18.42 14.40
C ILE A 20 -6.58 -19.60 13.57
N LEU A 21 -7.79 -19.48 13.01
CA LEU A 21 -8.35 -20.50 12.12
C LEU A 21 -7.60 -20.54 10.80
N LEU A 22 -6.98 -21.66 10.54
CA LEU A 22 -6.22 -21.94 9.31
C LEU A 22 -6.68 -23.27 8.71
N GLN A 23 -6.63 -23.38 7.37
CA GLN A 23 -6.74 -24.65 6.68
C GLN A 23 -5.36 -25.29 6.66
N LEU A 24 -5.16 -26.31 7.50
CA LEU A 24 -3.92 -27.08 7.47
C LEU A 24 -3.94 -28.03 6.28
N PRO A 25 -2.83 -28.12 5.52
CA PRO A 25 -2.77 -29.01 4.37
C PRO A 25 -3.03 -30.47 4.79
N VAL A 26 -3.90 -31.14 4.05
CA VAL A 26 -4.14 -32.57 4.19
C VAL A 26 -3.67 -33.28 2.92
N PRO A 27 -3.20 -34.53 3.01
CA PRO A 27 -2.80 -35.27 1.82
C PRO A 27 -3.92 -35.33 0.77
N ASN A 28 -3.59 -35.00 -0.47
CA ASN A 28 -4.55 -35.03 -1.59
C ASN A 28 -5.27 -36.36 -1.78
N MET A 29 -4.64 -37.46 -1.32
CA MET A 29 -5.22 -38.82 -1.36
C MET A 29 -6.49 -38.96 -0.54
N MET A 30 -6.75 -38.08 0.42
CA MET A 30 -7.95 -38.15 1.28
C MET A 30 -9.22 -37.69 0.55
N GLY A 31 -9.09 -36.99 -0.59
CA GLY A 31 -10.25 -36.55 -1.40
C GLY A 31 -11.17 -35.56 -0.70
N VAL A 32 -10.74 -34.96 0.42
CA VAL A 32 -11.51 -34.00 1.21
C VAL A 32 -10.78 -32.66 1.27
N SER A 33 -11.56 -31.58 1.37
CA SER A 33 -11.00 -30.26 1.62
C SER A 33 -10.39 -30.19 3.02
N ALA A 34 -9.27 -29.47 3.16
CA ALA A 34 -8.64 -29.26 4.44
C ALA A 34 -9.60 -28.59 5.43
N PRO A 35 -9.82 -29.15 6.63
CA PRO A 35 -10.69 -28.54 7.63
C PRO A 35 -10.04 -27.29 8.23
N MET A 36 -10.86 -26.34 8.68
CA MET A 36 -10.40 -25.21 9.49
C MET A 36 -10.01 -25.71 10.88
N GLN A 37 -8.84 -25.32 11.34
CA GLN A 37 -8.29 -25.69 12.65
C GLN A 37 -7.71 -24.47 13.35
N ASN A 38 -7.75 -24.47 14.68
CA ASN A 38 -7.13 -23.46 15.54
C ASN A 38 -5.62 -23.72 15.61
N ALA A 39 -4.87 -23.20 14.65
CA ALA A 39 -3.49 -23.63 14.44
C ALA A 39 -2.47 -22.49 14.37
N GLY A 40 -2.89 -21.26 14.13
CA GLY A 40 -1.97 -20.16 13.88
C GLY A 40 -1.64 -19.34 15.13
N VAL A 41 -0.38 -18.91 15.22
CA VAL A 41 0.08 -17.87 16.16
C VAL A 41 0.78 -16.77 15.38
N VAL A 42 0.28 -15.55 15.52
CA VAL A 42 0.86 -14.35 14.89
C VAL A 42 1.20 -13.33 15.95
N ARG A 43 2.38 -12.74 15.84
CA ARG A 43 2.88 -11.68 16.71
C ARG A 43 2.94 -10.37 15.94
N ASN A 44 2.36 -9.34 16.54
CA ASN A 44 2.52 -7.95 16.13
C ASN A 44 3.35 -7.24 17.19
N THR A 45 4.41 -6.55 16.78
CA THR A 45 5.24 -5.72 17.66
C THR A 45 5.33 -4.34 17.05
N GLY A 46 5.12 -3.31 17.86
CA GLY A 46 5.09 -1.97 17.33
C GLY A 46 5.34 -0.89 18.36
N ILE A 47 5.50 0.31 17.82
CA ILE A 47 5.60 1.57 18.55
C ILE A 47 4.53 2.50 18.00
N GLU A 48 3.81 3.18 18.88
CA GLU A 48 2.84 4.20 18.55
C GLU A 48 3.21 5.51 19.25
N LEU A 49 3.19 6.59 18.48
CA LEU A 49 3.49 7.92 18.98
C LEU A 49 2.32 8.85 18.66
N GLN A 50 1.93 9.66 19.62
CA GLN A 50 0.92 10.70 19.47
C GLN A 50 1.48 12.01 19.99
N LEU A 51 1.31 13.06 19.21
CA LEU A 51 1.70 14.43 19.54
C LEU A 51 0.50 15.34 19.34
N GLY A 52 0.18 16.13 20.36
CA GLY A 52 -0.83 17.17 20.27
C GLY A 52 -0.23 18.51 20.72
N HIS A 53 -0.43 19.55 19.96
CA HIS A 53 -0.04 20.90 20.32
C HIS A 53 -1.15 21.88 20.02
N ASN A 54 -1.60 22.61 21.05
CA ASN A 54 -2.63 23.63 20.97
C ASN A 54 -2.11 24.94 21.54
N ASN A 55 -2.31 26.03 20.84
CA ASN A 55 -1.96 27.33 21.36
C ASN A 55 -2.87 28.43 20.80
N ARG A 56 -2.93 29.54 21.54
CA ARG A 56 -3.59 30.77 21.11
C ARG A 56 -2.64 31.94 21.33
N ILE A 57 -2.42 32.71 20.28
CA ILE A 57 -1.56 33.88 20.26
C ILE A 57 -2.35 35.03 19.62
N ASN A 58 -2.81 35.99 20.42
CA ASN A 58 -3.67 37.05 19.96
C ASN A 58 -4.93 36.53 19.23
N ASP A 59 -5.09 36.90 17.97
CA ASP A 59 -6.21 36.49 17.10
C ASP A 59 -6.01 35.09 16.44
N TRP A 60 -4.83 34.48 16.61
CA TRP A 60 -4.52 33.17 16.09
C TRP A 60 -4.80 32.10 17.14
N SER A 61 -5.52 31.06 16.73
CA SER A 61 -5.67 29.82 17.48
C SER A 61 -5.34 28.66 16.57
N TYR A 62 -4.53 27.72 17.05
CA TYR A 62 -4.21 26.54 16.25
C TYR A 62 -4.14 25.28 17.09
N SER A 63 -4.42 24.17 16.44
CA SER A 63 -4.30 22.83 16.97
C SER A 63 -3.58 21.95 15.94
N ILE A 64 -2.55 21.27 16.38
CA ILE A 64 -1.80 20.29 15.57
C ILE A 64 -1.87 18.98 16.33
N GLY A 65 -2.36 17.92 15.66
CA GLY A 65 -2.35 16.56 16.15
C GLY A 65 -1.59 15.68 15.16
N ALA A 66 -0.55 14.99 15.60
CA ALA A 66 0.17 14.03 14.78
C ALA A 66 0.11 12.66 15.43
N ASN A 67 0.00 11.62 14.62
CA ASN A 67 0.15 10.24 15.02
C ASN A 67 1.14 9.54 14.08
N PHE A 68 1.85 8.57 14.64
CA PHE A 68 2.79 7.73 13.91
C PHE A 68 2.74 6.34 14.54
N SER A 69 2.71 5.31 13.71
CA SER A 69 2.88 3.93 14.15
C SER A 69 3.85 3.18 13.26
N TYR A 70 4.69 2.37 13.88
CA TYR A 70 5.54 1.39 13.22
C TYR A 70 5.19 0.00 13.77
N VAL A 71 4.68 -0.89 12.91
CA VAL A 71 4.20 -2.21 13.32
C VAL A 71 4.81 -3.28 12.41
N THR A 72 5.39 -4.29 13.02
CA THR A 72 5.88 -5.48 12.33
C THR A 72 5.03 -6.69 12.71
N THR A 73 4.70 -7.49 11.71
CA THR A 73 3.94 -8.74 11.87
C THR A 73 4.83 -9.93 11.60
N LYS A 74 4.74 -10.97 12.44
CA LYS A 74 5.52 -12.19 12.27
C LYS A 74 4.68 -13.43 12.61
N ILE A 75 4.71 -14.42 11.74
CA ILE A 75 4.14 -15.74 12.00
C ILE A 75 5.07 -16.46 13.00
N MET A 76 4.50 -16.95 14.08
CA MET A 76 5.25 -17.60 15.17
C MET A 76 5.07 -19.10 15.19
N ASP A 77 3.90 -19.62 14.78
CA ASP A 77 3.59 -21.05 14.74
C ASP A 77 2.43 -21.27 13.75
N LEU A 78 2.47 -22.35 12.99
CA LEU A 78 1.42 -22.78 12.06
C LEU A 78 1.03 -24.25 12.28
N LYS A 79 1.49 -24.88 13.39
CA LYS A 79 1.22 -26.30 13.71
C LYS A 79 1.59 -27.25 12.57
N GLY A 80 2.66 -26.95 11.83
CA GLY A 80 3.10 -27.74 10.66
C GLY A 80 2.33 -27.43 9.37
N GLY A 81 1.50 -26.39 9.35
CA GLY A 81 0.81 -25.92 8.16
C GLY A 81 1.60 -24.88 7.35
N ASP A 82 2.93 -24.93 7.41
CA ASP A 82 3.79 -24.05 6.63
C ASP A 82 3.53 -24.21 5.13
N THR A 83 3.31 -23.09 4.48
CA THR A 83 3.16 -23.02 3.03
C THR A 83 4.11 -21.96 2.47
N PRO A 84 4.54 -22.08 1.20
CA PRO A 84 5.41 -21.08 0.60
C PRO A 84 4.86 -19.66 0.73
N GLY A 85 5.62 -18.77 1.39
CA GLY A 85 5.24 -17.39 1.67
C GLY A 85 4.38 -17.17 2.93
N GLN A 86 4.06 -18.25 3.64
CA GLN A 86 3.40 -18.24 4.94
C GLN A 86 4.06 -19.30 5.84
N SER A 87 5.32 -19.09 6.16
CA SER A 87 6.12 -19.96 7.03
C SER A 87 6.43 -19.26 8.34
N VAL A 88 6.79 -20.03 9.35
CA VAL A 88 7.25 -19.48 10.63
C VAL A 88 8.43 -18.54 10.39
N GLY A 89 8.29 -17.31 10.82
CA GLY A 89 9.27 -16.25 10.61
C GLY A 89 8.88 -15.21 9.57
N ASP A 90 7.98 -15.53 8.65
CA ASP A 90 7.52 -14.62 7.61
C ASP A 90 6.57 -13.56 8.18
N PRO A 91 6.47 -12.39 7.53
CA PRO A 91 5.39 -11.45 7.81
C PRO A 91 4.06 -12.06 7.33
N LEU A 92 2.98 -11.74 8.04
CA LEU A 92 1.64 -12.14 7.62
C LEU A 92 1.31 -11.55 6.24
N TRP A 93 0.75 -12.37 5.36
CA TRP A 93 0.36 -11.97 4.00
C TRP A 93 1.53 -11.39 3.17
N ALA A 94 2.69 -12.05 3.26
CA ALA A 94 3.83 -11.71 2.43
C ALA A 94 3.60 -12.06 0.96
N TYR A 95 4.11 -11.23 0.06
CA TYR A 95 4.31 -11.62 -1.32
C TYR A 95 5.48 -12.59 -1.39
N TYR A 96 5.28 -13.74 -2.03
CA TYR A 96 6.27 -14.77 -2.18
C TYR A 96 6.48 -15.07 -3.66
N GLY A 97 7.70 -14.92 -4.14
CA GLY A 97 7.98 -15.00 -5.56
C GLY A 97 9.45 -14.98 -5.91
N TYR A 98 9.73 -14.88 -7.19
CA TYR A 98 11.09 -14.91 -7.74
C TYR A 98 11.76 -13.55 -7.67
N VAL A 99 13.08 -13.54 -7.47
CA VAL A 99 13.90 -12.35 -7.67
C VAL A 99 14.20 -12.23 -9.16
N CYS A 100 13.90 -11.06 -9.73
CA CYS A 100 14.19 -10.77 -11.13
C CYS A 100 15.49 -9.96 -11.25
N ASP A 101 16.41 -10.44 -12.08
CA ASP A 101 17.70 -9.77 -12.36
C ASP A 101 17.68 -8.93 -13.66
N GLY A 102 16.52 -8.82 -14.28
CA GLY A 102 16.31 -8.02 -15.48
C GLY A 102 15.68 -8.80 -16.63
N ILE A 103 15.99 -8.41 -17.84
CA ILE A 103 15.44 -8.94 -19.08
C ILE A 103 16.57 -9.58 -19.88
N PHE A 104 16.35 -10.77 -20.42
CA PHE A 104 17.31 -11.43 -21.33
C PHE A 104 17.48 -10.61 -22.60
N GLN A 105 18.74 -10.31 -22.94
CA GLN A 105 19.06 -9.50 -24.10
C GLN A 105 19.28 -10.33 -25.38
N ASN A 106 19.78 -11.55 -25.24
CA ASN A 106 20.12 -12.43 -26.35
C ASN A 106 20.14 -13.90 -25.96
N GLU A 107 20.28 -14.77 -26.97
CA GLU A 107 20.34 -16.23 -26.79
C GLU A 107 21.59 -16.72 -26.02
N GLU A 108 22.68 -15.98 -26.05
CA GLU A 108 23.89 -16.31 -25.33
C GLU A 108 23.71 -16.15 -23.82
N GLU A 109 23.05 -15.09 -23.38
CA GLU A 109 22.66 -14.91 -21.98
C GLU A 109 21.78 -16.06 -21.51
N ILE A 110 20.78 -16.46 -22.31
CA ILE A 110 19.88 -17.55 -21.99
C ILE A 110 20.63 -18.87 -21.83
N LYS A 111 21.54 -19.14 -22.76
CA LYS A 111 22.34 -20.38 -22.73
C LYS A 111 23.25 -20.47 -21.50
N ASN A 112 23.76 -19.34 -21.04
CA ASN A 112 24.65 -19.26 -19.87
C ASN A 112 23.91 -19.11 -18.54
N HIS A 113 22.60 -18.95 -18.57
CA HIS A 113 21.75 -18.79 -17.38
C HIS A 113 21.25 -20.15 -16.88
N PRO A 114 21.00 -20.33 -15.56
CA PRO A 114 20.29 -21.47 -15.02
C PRO A 114 18.95 -21.73 -15.73
N THR A 115 18.58 -23.00 -15.91
CA THR A 115 17.35 -23.35 -16.62
C THR A 115 16.12 -22.86 -15.83
N GLN A 116 15.25 -22.09 -16.45
CA GLN A 116 13.99 -21.65 -15.82
C GLN A 116 12.88 -22.68 -16.03
N SER A 117 12.36 -23.26 -14.92
CA SER A 117 11.34 -24.33 -14.96
C SER A 117 9.96 -23.84 -15.45
N MET A 118 9.70 -22.51 -15.43
CA MET A 118 8.44 -21.93 -15.91
C MET A 118 8.30 -22.00 -17.44
N GLY A 119 9.30 -22.43 -18.16
CA GLY A 119 9.34 -22.57 -19.63
C GLY A 119 10.60 -21.99 -20.24
N THR A 120 10.92 -22.42 -21.46
CA THR A 120 12.12 -21.96 -22.18
C THR A 120 12.03 -20.46 -22.44
N PRO A 121 12.94 -19.64 -21.92
CA PRO A 121 12.95 -18.22 -22.17
C PRO A 121 13.41 -17.91 -23.60
N VAL A 122 13.04 -16.74 -24.08
CA VAL A 122 13.56 -16.14 -25.31
C VAL A 122 14.02 -14.71 -25.01
N PRO A 123 14.83 -14.07 -25.88
CA PRO A 123 15.21 -12.68 -25.69
C PRO A 123 14.02 -11.77 -25.45
N GLY A 124 14.11 -10.90 -24.43
CA GLY A 124 13.02 -10.05 -23.97
C GLY A 124 12.17 -10.64 -22.84
N ASP A 125 12.39 -11.90 -22.43
CA ASP A 125 11.74 -12.48 -21.25
C ASP A 125 12.48 -12.08 -19.96
N LEU A 126 11.78 -12.17 -18.82
CA LEU A 126 12.34 -11.88 -17.51
C LEU A 126 13.34 -12.96 -17.09
N LYS A 127 14.45 -12.51 -16.50
CA LYS A 127 15.53 -13.31 -15.99
C LYS A 127 15.41 -13.45 -14.48
N TYR A 128 15.15 -14.66 -13.98
CA TYR A 128 14.97 -14.93 -12.55
C TYR A 128 16.21 -15.55 -11.94
N ARG A 129 16.51 -15.17 -10.71
CA ARG A 129 17.70 -15.60 -9.98
C ARG A 129 17.54 -17.02 -9.44
N ASP A 130 18.57 -17.82 -9.63
CA ASP A 130 18.82 -19.06 -8.91
C ASP A 130 19.36 -18.67 -7.52
N LEU A 131 18.57 -18.91 -6.48
CA LEU A 131 18.91 -18.54 -5.10
C LEU A 131 19.67 -19.65 -4.36
N ASN A 132 19.45 -20.91 -4.75
CA ASN A 132 20.05 -22.05 -4.08
C ASN A 132 21.32 -22.56 -4.78
N GLY A 133 21.61 -22.11 -6.02
CA GLY A 133 22.81 -22.45 -6.80
C GLY A 133 22.79 -23.82 -7.47
N ASP A 134 21.61 -24.44 -7.61
CA ASP A 134 21.48 -25.77 -8.20
C ASP A 134 21.41 -25.78 -9.75
N LYS A 135 21.52 -24.57 -10.36
CA LYS A 135 21.46 -24.29 -11.80
C LYS A 135 20.07 -24.48 -12.42
N VAL A 136 19.03 -24.55 -11.61
CA VAL A 136 17.63 -24.60 -12.03
C VAL A 136 16.84 -23.58 -11.26
N VAL A 137 16.20 -22.65 -11.94
CA VAL A 137 15.27 -21.70 -11.31
C VAL A 137 13.90 -22.38 -11.20
N ASP A 138 13.54 -22.78 -9.99
CA ASP A 138 12.27 -23.47 -9.70
C ASP A 138 11.56 -22.90 -8.45
N SER A 139 10.61 -23.64 -7.90
CA SER A 139 9.85 -23.21 -6.72
C SER A 139 10.70 -22.98 -5.47
N LYS A 140 11.93 -23.51 -5.41
CA LYS A 140 12.86 -23.34 -4.28
C LYS A 140 13.58 -21.99 -4.32
N ASP A 141 13.59 -21.30 -5.48
CA ASP A 141 14.22 -19.99 -5.67
C ASP A 141 13.27 -18.83 -5.42
N ARG A 142 12.19 -19.09 -4.72
CA ARG A 142 11.27 -18.05 -4.29
C ARG A 142 11.59 -17.59 -2.87
N GLN A 143 11.39 -16.31 -2.64
CA GLN A 143 11.54 -15.69 -1.31
C GLN A 143 10.45 -14.67 -1.04
N VAL A 144 10.39 -14.19 0.19
CA VAL A 144 9.52 -13.07 0.57
C VAL A 144 10.00 -11.80 -0.13
N LEU A 145 9.11 -11.19 -0.92
CA LEU A 145 9.37 -9.96 -1.69
C LEU A 145 8.87 -8.70 -0.98
N GLY A 146 8.16 -8.85 0.12
CA GLY A 146 7.56 -7.80 0.90
C GLY A 146 6.16 -8.16 1.36
N SER A 147 5.45 -7.20 1.96
CA SER A 147 4.08 -7.37 2.46
C SER A 147 3.21 -6.22 1.97
N TYR A 148 1.93 -6.50 1.77
CA TYR A 148 0.96 -5.45 1.48
C TYR A 148 0.44 -4.74 2.73
N PHE A 149 0.77 -5.23 3.92
CA PHE A 149 0.53 -4.48 5.14
C PHE A 149 1.61 -3.41 5.33
N PRO A 150 1.24 -2.14 5.40
CA PRO A 150 2.20 -1.09 5.67
C PRO A 150 2.77 -1.25 7.08
N LYS A 151 4.09 -1.14 7.21
CA LYS A 151 4.72 -1.12 8.53
C LYS A 151 4.61 0.24 9.19
N ILE A 152 4.58 1.31 8.41
CA ILE A 152 4.47 2.68 8.89
C ILE A 152 3.11 3.24 8.51
N ASN A 153 2.41 3.80 9.49
CA ASN A 153 1.24 4.64 9.26
C ASN A 153 1.43 5.97 9.99
N PHE A 154 1.00 7.05 9.36
CA PHE A 154 1.07 8.37 9.95
C PHE A 154 -0.13 9.22 9.58
N GLY A 155 -0.45 10.15 10.46
CA GLY A 155 -1.50 11.13 10.25
C GLY A 155 -1.14 12.47 10.86
N LEU A 156 -1.59 13.54 10.23
CA LEU A 156 -1.45 14.91 10.72
C LEU A 156 -2.78 15.64 10.58
N ASN A 157 -3.31 16.07 11.70
CA ASN A 157 -4.46 16.95 11.77
C ASN A 157 -3.98 18.37 12.06
N LEU A 158 -4.35 19.30 11.23
CA LEU A 158 -4.09 20.72 11.42
C LEU A 158 -5.42 21.46 11.49
N SER A 159 -5.58 22.32 12.48
CA SER A 159 -6.67 23.28 12.57
C SER A 159 -6.11 24.64 12.93
N VAL A 160 -6.47 25.66 12.18
CA VAL A 160 -6.01 27.03 12.36
C VAL A 160 -7.22 27.95 12.29
N GLN A 161 -7.33 28.87 13.23
CA GLN A 161 -8.32 29.93 13.22
C GLN A 161 -7.62 31.28 13.32
N TYR A 162 -8.00 32.19 12.46
CA TYR A 162 -7.56 33.57 12.48
C TYR A 162 -8.77 34.50 12.34
N LYS A 163 -9.14 35.18 13.44
CA LYS A 163 -10.38 35.99 13.51
C LYS A 163 -11.59 35.13 13.08
N ASP A 164 -12.22 35.54 11.98
CA ASP A 164 -13.42 34.89 11.43
C ASP A 164 -13.12 33.79 10.41
N PHE A 165 -11.86 33.58 10.05
CA PHE A 165 -11.41 32.50 9.15
C PHE A 165 -11.00 31.29 9.93
N ASP A 166 -11.35 30.11 9.41
CA ASP A 166 -10.86 28.83 9.88
C ASP A 166 -10.37 27.95 8.73
N LEU A 167 -9.33 27.18 9.00
CA LEU A 167 -8.76 26.19 8.10
C LEU A 167 -8.57 24.89 8.88
N SER A 168 -8.98 23.79 8.30
CA SER A 168 -8.61 22.47 8.79
C SER A 168 -8.06 21.59 7.66
N ALA A 169 -7.07 20.78 7.98
CA ALA A 169 -6.45 19.87 7.04
C ALA A 169 -6.17 18.52 7.72
N LEU A 170 -6.44 17.44 7.01
CA LEU A 170 -6.12 16.07 7.40
C LEU A 170 -5.19 15.47 6.34
N LEU A 171 -3.96 15.22 6.74
CA LEU A 171 -2.98 14.47 5.95
C LEU A 171 -2.80 13.09 6.57
N GLN A 172 -2.75 12.07 5.74
CA GLN A 172 -2.45 10.69 6.16
C GLN A 172 -1.56 10.00 5.14
N GLY A 173 -0.88 8.96 5.58
CA GLY A 173 -0.07 8.15 4.70
C GLY A 173 0.34 6.83 5.31
N ALA A 174 0.86 5.98 4.44
CA ALA A 174 1.43 4.69 4.78
C ALA A 174 2.76 4.51 4.05
N ALA A 175 3.70 3.82 4.67
CA ALA A 175 5.00 3.53 4.08
C ALA A 175 5.52 2.14 4.46
N ASP A 176 6.57 1.70 3.78
CA ASP A 176 7.10 0.35 3.85
C ASP A 176 6.00 -0.70 3.54
N VAL A 177 5.36 -0.50 2.40
CA VAL A 177 4.31 -1.37 1.87
C VAL A 177 4.64 -1.71 0.41
N LYS A 178 4.53 -2.99 0.08
CA LYS A 178 4.73 -3.47 -1.29
C LYS A 178 3.39 -3.87 -1.89
N SER A 179 3.19 -3.56 -3.14
CA SER A 179 2.04 -4.03 -3.92
C SER A 179 2.43 -4.24 -5.37
N ALA A 180 1.57 -4.91 -6.09
CA ALA A 180 1.68 -5.02 -7.52
C ALA A 180 0.39 -4.48 -8.15
N PRO A 181 0.46 -3.68 -9.21
CA PRO A 181 -0.74 -3.28 -9.94
C PRO A 181 -1.57 -4.49 -10.36
N VAL A 182 -2.85 -4.31 -10.58
CA VAL A 182 -3.72 -5.42 -11.02
C VAL A 182 -3.25 -6.02 -12.34
N ALA A 183 -3.60 -7.27 -12.57
CA ALA A 183 -3.11 -8.03 -13.73
C ALA A 183 -3.45 -7.36 -15.07
N GLU A 184 -4.60 -6.70 -15.16
CA GLU A 184 -5.07 -5.94 -16.32
C GLU A 184 -4.20 -4.72 -16.65
N ILE A 185 -3.51 -4.17 -15.64
CA ILE A 185 -2.53 -3.07 -15.81
C ILE A 185 -1.13 -3.64 -16.06
N ARG A 186 -0.74 -4.66 -15.26
CA ARG A 186 0.60 -5.25 -15.35
C ARG A 186 0.88 -5.99 -16.64
N TYR A 187 -0.10 -6.77 -17.13
CA TYR A 187 0.15 -7.71 -18.22
C TYR A 187 -0.56 -7.27 -19.49
N ALA A 188 0.22 -7.08 -20.55
CA ALA A 188 -0.34 -6.87 -21.85
C ALA A 188 -1.28 -8.03 -22.24
N PHE A 189 -2.40 -7.69 -22.87
CA PHE A 189 -3.40 -8.64 -23.37
C PHE A 189 -3.98 -9.61 -22.33
N TYR A 190 -3.93 -9.23 -21.05
CA TYR A 190 -4.48 -10.07 -19.98
C TYR A 190 -6.00 -10.24 -20.18
N ASN A 191 -6.51 -11.47 -20.13
CA ASN A 191 -7.91 -11.82 -20.37
C ASN A 191 -8.49 -11.26 -21.70
N GLY A 192 -7.67 -11.18 -22.76
CA GLY A 192 -8.07 -10.55 -24.01
C GLY A 192 -8.18 -9.03 -23.98
N GLY A 193 -7.68 -8.43 -22.91
CA GLY A 193 -7.70 -6.98 -22.69
C GLY A 193 -6.73 -6.21 -23.56
N LYS A 194 -6.68 -4.91 -23.32
CA LYS A 194 -5.84 -3.95 -24.06
C LYS A 194 -4.43 -3.88 -23.46
N VAL A 195 -3.56 -3.15 -24.12
CA VAL A 195 -2.27 -2.68 -23.58
C VAL A 195 -2.47 -1.30 -22.94
N THR A 196 -1.64 -1.00 -21.95
CA THR A 196 -1.55 0.33 -21.34
C THR A 196 -0.34 1.08 -21.87
N GLU A 197 -0.22 2.37 -21.59
CA GLU A 197 0.87 3.22 -22.08
C GLU A 197 2.26 2.71 -21.66
N GLN A 198 2.39 2.15 -20.46
CA GLN A 198 3.65 1.55 -19.97
C GLN A 198 4.18 0.44 -20.87
N HIS A 199 3.33 -0.26 -21.64
CA HIS A 199 3.74 -1.31 -22.57
C HIS A 199 4.36 -0.76 -23.86
N LEU A 200 4.36 0.56 -24.06
CA LEU A 200 5.08 1.19 -25.19
C LEU A 200 6.59 1.06 -24.99
N ASP A 201 7.07 1.13 -23.74
CA ASP A 201 8.47 0.90 -23.40
C ASP A 201 8.78 -0.59 -23.18
N ARG A 202 8.31 -1.43 -24.10
CA ARG A 202 8.61 -2.87 -24.10
C ARG A 202 9.96 -3.16 -24.71
N TRP A 203 10.55 -4.27 -24.30
CA TRP A 203 11.77 -4.77 -24.89
C TRP A 203 11.55 -5.17 -26.36
N THR A 204 12.43 -4.72 -27.23
CA THR A 204 12.64 -5.17 -28.60
C THR A 204 14.16 -5.14 -28.89
N PRO A 205 14.65 -5.80 -29.96
CA PRO A 205 16.07 -5.71 -30.29
C PRO A 205 16.58 -4.27 -30.48
N GLU A 206 15.70 -3.36 -30.88
CA GLU A 206 15.98 -1.92 -31.06
C GLU A 206 15.86 -1.13 -29.74
N ASN A 207 15.19 -1.68 -28.71
CA ASN A 207 15.02 -1.08 -27.39
C ASN A 207 15.48 -2.03 -26.26
N PRO A 208 16.78 -2.33 -26.15
CA PRO A 208 17.31 -3.28 -25.15
C PRO A 208 17.22 -2.77 -23.71
N ASN A 209 17.14 -1.45 -23.52
CA ASN A 209 17.07 -0.81 -22.21
C ASN A 209 15.62 -0.59 -21.73
N ALA A 210 14.65 -1.26 -22.33
CA ALA A 210 13.25 -1.17 -21.97
C ALA A 210 12.99 -1.51 -20.50
N THR A 211 12.03 -0.84 -19.91
CA THR A 211 11.57 -1.11 -18.55
C THR A 211 10.53 -2.22 -18.47
N TYR A 212 10.03 -2.69 -19.63
CA TYR A 212 9.00 -3.71 -19.74
C TYR A 212 9.47 -4.90 -20.61
N PRO A 213 9.14 -6.15 -20.25
CA PRO A 213 9.53 -7.31 -21.06
C PRO A 213 8.83 -7.31 -22.42
N ARG A 214 9.28 -8.15 -23.33
CA ARG A 214 8.62 -8.33 -24.63
C ARG A 214 7.13 -8.62 -24.45
N LEU A 215 6.32 -8.18 -25.39
CA LEU A 215 4.89 -8.47 -25.38
C LEU A 215 4.62 -9.88 -25.87
N SER A 216 3.72 -10.57 -25.19
CA SER A 216 3.22 -11.89 -25.62
C SER A 216 1.76 -12.06 -25.20
N MET A 217 0.95 -12.63 -26.08
CA MET A 217 -0.47 -12.89 -25.81
C MET A 217 -0.66 -14.12 -24.90
N SER A 218 0.21 -15.12 -25.02
CA SER A 218 0.04 -16.44 -24.40
C SER A 218 1.13 -16.82 -23.40
N ASP A 219 2.09 -15.94 -23.16
CA ASP A 219 3.24 -16.24 -22.32
C ASP A 219 2.91 -16.12 -20.83
N SER A 220 3.07 -17.18 -20.09
CA SER A 220 2.92 -17.22 -18.62
C SER A 220 4.22 -16.99 -17.85
N LYS A 221 5.39 -17.12 -18.50
CA LYS A 221 6.71 -17.05 -17.84
C LYS A 221 6.97 -15.70 -17.20
N ASN A 222 6.62 -14.62 -17.92
CA ASN A 222 6.77 -13.25 -17.43
C ASN A 222 5.67 -12.83 -16.44
N ARG A 223 4.64 -13.67 -16.23
CA ARG A 223 3.48 -13.34 -15.37
C ARG A 223 3.56 -13.95 -13.98
N VAL A 224 4.64 -14.65 -13.65
CA VAL A 224 4.84 -15.20 -12.30
C VAL A 224 5.09 -14.07 -11.29
N THR A 225 4.69 -14.30 -10.04
CA THR A 225 4.98 -13.34 -8.96
C THR A 225 6.49 -13.19 -8.81
N SER A 226 6.98 -11.97 -8.97
CA SER A 226 8.41 -11.66 -8.92
C SER A 226 8.66 -10.23 -8.46
N SER A 227 9.90 -9.96 -8.05
CA SER A 227 10.32 -8.62 -7.64
C SER A 227 10.17 -7.58 -8.76
N PHE A 228 10.13 -8.00 -10.02
CA PHE A 228 9.90 -7.12 -11.16
C PHE A 228 8.53 -6.40 -11.07
N TRP A 229 7.51 -7.12 -10.62
CA TRP A 229 6.15 -6.60 -10.53
C TRP A 229 5.83 -5.93 -9.19
N MET A 230 6.72 -6.06 -8.20
CA MET A 230 6.53 -5.47 -6.87
C MET A 230 6.96 -4.01 -6.88
N GLN A 231 6.02 -3.14 -6.61
CA GLN A 231 6.25 -1.71 -6.51
C GLN A 231 6.15 -1.24 -5.06
N ASP A 232 6.70 -0.07 -4.79
CA ASP A 232 6.49 0.63 -3.54
C ASP A 232 5.14 1.32 -3.59
N ALA A 233 4.21 0.85 -2.75
CA ALA A 233 2.88 1.41 -2.61
C ALA A 233 2.77 2.41 -1.44
N SER A 234 3.90 2.96 -1.00
CA SER A 234 3.91 4.03 -0.02
C SER A 234 3.26 5.28 -0.58
N TYR A 235 2.51 5.99 0.28
CA TYR A 235 1.83 7.20 -0.13
C TYR A 235 1.69 8.20 1.01
N ALA A 236 1.51 9.47 0.65
CA ALA A 236 1.03 10.55 1.50
C ALA A 236 -0.12 11.28 0.80
N LYS A 237 -1.22 11.51 1.51
CA LYS A 237 -2.46 12.01 0.93
C LYS A 237 -3.06 13.13 1.77
N LEU A 238 -3.41 14.24 1.14
CA LEU A 238 -4.26 15.25 1.75
C LEU A 238 -5.72 14.81 1.65
N ARG A 239 -6.18 14.17 2.73
CA ARG A 239 -7.49 13.51 2.81
C ARG A 239 -8.64 14.47 2.81
N ASN A 240 -8.49 15.55 3.57
CA ASN A 240 -9.49 16.62 3.65
C ASN A 240 -8.81 17.96 3.85
N LEU A 241 -9.31 18.96 3.16
CA LEU A 241 -8.98 20.37 3.36
C LEU A 241 -10.28 21.16 3.43
N GLN A 242 -10.49 21.87 4.52
CA GLN A 242 -11.66 22.71 4.67
C GLN A 242 -11.22 24.13 5.01
N VAL A 243 -11.82 25.11 4.35
CA VAL A 243 -11.68 26.55 4.64
C VAL A 243 -13.06 27.11 4.93
N GLY A 244 -13.19 27.80 6.04
CA GLY A 244 -14.42 28.42 6.50
C GLY A 244 -14.26 29.90 6.80
N TYR A 245 -15.36 30.64 6.68
CA TYR A 245 -15.48 32.02 7.07
C TYR A 245 -16.77 32.22 7.83
N SER A 246 -16.69 32.77 9.05
CA SER A 246 -17.83 33.15 9.88
C SER A 246 -18.16 34.62 9.64
N LEU A 247 -19.40 34.93 9.27
CA LEU A 247 -19.81 36.30 9.03
C LEU A 247 -19.81 37.08 10.35
N PRO A 248 -19.41 38.36 10.33
CA PRO A 248 -19.44 39.21 11.50
C PRO A 248 -20.86 39.34 12.09
N LYS A 249 -20.99 39.20 13.40
CA LYS A 249 -22.28 39.25 14.10
C LYS A 249 -23.09 40.49 13.78
N GLN A 250 -22.45 41.63 13.56
CA GLN A 250 -23.09 42.90 13.20
C GLN A 250 -23.96 42.81 11.93
N LEU A 251 -23.60 41.94 10.99
CA LEU A 251 -24.33 41.76 9.73
C LEU A 251 -25.52 40.83 9.85
N ILE A 252 -25.48 39.88 10.77
CA ILE A 252 -26.44 38.77 10.84
C ILE A 252 -27.43 38.86 11.99
N SER A 253 -27.07 39.58 13.09
CA SER A 253 -27.90 39.68 14.28
C SER A 253 -29.29 40.32 14.03
N LYS A 254 -29.40 41.23 13.09
CA LYS A 254 -30.66 41.84 12.68
C LYS A 254 -31.68 40.85 12.09
N TYR A 255 -31.20 39.65 11.68
CA TYR A 255 -32.04 38.57 11.14
C TYR A 255 -32.30 37.45 12.16
N GLY A 256 -31.98 37.67 13.43
CA GLY A 256 -32.12 36.65 14.48
C GLY A 256 -31.10 35.52 14.38
N ILE A 257 -30.05 35.69 13.57
CA ILE A 257 -28.99 34.69 13.39
C ILE A 257 -27.83 34.99 14.35
N SER A 258 -27.46 34.02 15.18
CA SER A 258 -26.36 34.17 16.14
C SER A 258 -25.00 33.82 15.52
N ARG A 259 -24.98 32.90 14.52
CA ARG A 259 -23.77 32.53 13.77
C ARG A 259 -24.14 32.07 12.35
N LEU A 260 -23.42 32.58 11.38
CA LEU A 260 -23.46 32.11 9.98
C LEU A 260 -22.04 31.88 9.50
N ARG A 261 -21.73 30.60 9.21
CA ARG A 261 -20.43 30.22 8.65
C ARG A 261 -20.64 29.63 7.27
N VAL A 262 -19.89 30.12 6.30
CA VAL A 262 -19.77 29.52 4.95
C VAL A 262 -18.47 28.73 4.88
N TYR A 263 -18.46 27.60 4.19
CA TYR A 263 -17.24 26.83 4.04
C TYR A 263 -17.16 26.10 2.70
N CYS A 264 -15.94 25.82 2.29
CA CYS A 264 -15.59 24.93 1.21
C CYS A 264 -14.77 23.78 1.78
N SER A 265 -15.10 22.55 1.42
CA SER A 265 -14.36 21.34 1.79
C SER A 265 -13.98 20.56 0.54
N ILE A 266 -12.75 20.09 0.50
CA ILE A 266 -12.21 19.29 -0.59
C ILE A 266 -11.69 17.98 -0.01
N ASP A 267 -12.21 16.86 -0.50
CA ASP A 267 -11.71 15.54 -0.13
C ASP A 267 -10.78 15.00 -1.21
N ASN A 268 -9.75 14.29 -0.77
CA ASN A 268 -8.74 13.65 -1.64
C ASN A 268 -8.10 14.65 -2.62
N LEU A 269 -7.68 15.83 -2.13
CA LEU A 269 -7.20 16.91 -2.98
C LEU A 269 -5.97 16.49 -3.79
N PHE A 270 -5.00 15.85 -3.16
CA PHE A 270 -3.83 15.28 -3.84
C PHE A 270 -3.26 14.09 -3.07
N MET A 271 -2.52 13.28 -3.78
CA MET A 271 -1.76 12.14 -3.27
C MET A 271 -0.37 12.14 -3.90
N ILE A 272 0.63 11.82 -3.10
CA ILE A 272 2.01 11.59 -3.53
C ILE A 272 2.27 10.10 -3.34
N SER A 273 2.57 9.39 -4.43
CA SER A 273 2.92 7.96 -4.45
C SER A 273 3.72 7.66 -5.71
N GLY A 274 4.62 6.70 -5.65
CA GLY A 274 5.31 6.13 -6.81
C GLY A 274 4.65 4.87 -7.36
N PHE A 275 3.44 4.55 -6.91
CA PHE A 275 2.72 3.35 -7.33
C PHE A 275 1.97 3.58 -8.65
N ASP A 276 2.25 2.76 -9.67
CA ASP A 276 1.64 2.86 -11.00
C ASP A 276 0.27 2.19 -11.10
N GLY A 277 -0.29 1.72 -9.99
CA GLY A 277 -1.65 1.18 -9.92
C GLY A 277 -2.71 2.28 -9.84
N VAL A 278 -3.97 1.88 -9.73
CA VAL A 278 -5.10 2.82 -9.66
C VAL A 278 -5.07 3.64 -8.36
N ASP A 279 -4.81 2.98 -7.23
CA ASP A 279 -4.75 3.61 -5.91
C ASP A 279 -3.92 2.73 -4.95
N PRO A 280 -2.89 3.25 -4.28
CA PRO A 280 -2.09 2.49 -3.34
C PRO A 280 -2.86 2.06 -2.08
N GLU A 281 -4.01 2.67 -1.77
CA GLU A 281 -4.92 2.22 -0.70
C GLU A 281 -5.79 1.04 -1.14
N ALA A 282 -5.98 0.83 -2.45
CA ALA A 282 -6.85 -0.18 -3.04
C ALA A 282 -6.03 -1.33 -3.66
N ILE A 283 -5.38 -2.10 -2.82
CA ILE A 283 -4.38 -3.12 -3.20
C ILE A 283 -4.97 -4.30 -3.98
N SER A 284 -6.24 -4.61 -3.85
CA SER A 284 -6.87 -5.77 -4.47
C SER A 284 -7.87 -5.42 -5.59
N GLY A 285 -7.42 -4.75 -6.58
CA GLY A 285 -7.79 -4.87 -7.98
C GLY A 285 -9.04 -4.17 -8.50
N ASN A 286 -10.22 -4.48 -8.17
CA ASN A 286 -11.42 -4.03 -8.88
C ASN A 286 -12.20 -2.95 -8.10
N TYR A 287 -11.50 -1.90 -7.68
CA TYR A 287 -12.13 -0.81 -6.97
C TYR A 287 -12.44 0.37 -7.88
N TYR A 288 -13.53 1.04 -7.58
CA TYR A 288 -13.82 2.34 -8.14
C TYR A 288 -12.74 3.32 -7.65
N PRO A 289 -12.08 4.08 -8.53
CA PRO A 289 -11.07 5.05 -8.12
C PRO A 289 -11.61 6.05 -7.11
N LEU A 290 -10.81 6.42 -6.12
CA LEU A 290 -11.19 7.44 -5.16
C LEU A 290 -11.41 8.77 -5.88
N THR A 291 -12.60 9.35 -5.69
CA THR A 291 -12.98 10.61 -6.30
C THR A 291 -12.49 11.79 -5.46
N ARG A 292 -12.18 12.89 -6.14
CA ARG A 292 -11.99 14.18 -5.52
C ARG A 292 -13.34 14.86 -5.41
N ASN A 293 -13.76 15.18 -4.17
CA ASN A 293 -15.06 15.81 -3.92
C ASN A 293 -14.87 17.26 -3.48
N TYR A 294 -15.65 18.15 -4.05
CA TYR A 294 -15.73 19.55 -3.68
C TYR A 294 -17.11 19.81 -3.08
N SER A 295 -17.16 20.28 -1.86
CA SER A 295 -18.39 20.54 -1.12
C SER A 295 -18.43 22.00 -0.65
N PHE A 296 -19.56 22.64 -0.81
CA PHE A 296 -19.83 23.97 -0.29
C PHE A 296 -20.99 23.89 0.69
N GLY A 297 -20.84 24.53 1.85
CA GLY A 297 -21.87 24.44 2.87
C GLY A 297 -22.03 25.71 3.70
N LEU A 298 -23.16 25.74 4.39
CA LEU A 298 -23.55 26.80 5.30
C LEU A 298 -23.89 26.19 6.67
N ASN A 299 -23.35 26.78 7.73
CA ASN A 299 -23.76 26.45 9.11
C ASN A 299 -24.47 27.70 9.68
N VAL A 300 -25.75 27.58 10.02
CA VAL A 300 -26.57 28.65 10.58
C VAL A 300 -26.96 28.27 12.00
N THR A 301 -26.75 29.18 12.94
CA THR A 301 -27.22 29.05 14.32
C THR A 301 -28.10 30.27 14.63
N PHE A 302 -29.30 30.03 15.14
CA PHE A 302 -30.26 31.04 15.51
C PHE A 302 -30.15 31.41 17.00
#